data_ad0cd0bbcf22da987a3078bca2a04d39
#
_entry.id   ad0cd0bbcf22da987a3078bca2a04d39
#
_cell.length_a   1.000
_cell.length_b   1.000
_cell.length_c   1.000
_cell.angle_alpha   90.00
_cell.angle_beta   90.00
_cell.angle_gamma   90.00
#
_symmetry.space_group_name_H-M   'P 1'
#
loop_
_entity.id
_entity.type
_entity.pdbx_description
1 polymer ?
#
loop_
_entity_poly.entity_id
_entity_poly.type
_entity_poly.pdbx_seq_one_letter_code
_entity_poly.pdbx_strand_id
1 'polypeptide(L)'
;MTNVKGLGASLGVAIGSSFVYENEIDFGKQAVISHSEASKQLIDKFNFQINDFRSKDRNDEADILDAYILILQDPEILSQLNQNLDTSISEVYEVFTSTAKIFESMEDEYFKQRAEDIVSVGKHLVFNMQNIEKEISLSDNTILIAKDLTPADTSSMDLSKVCGIILKEGGLTSHAVIVAK
;
A
#
# COMPACT_ATOMS: atom_id res chain seq x y z
N MET A 1 -6.00 -20.32 25.37
CA MET A 1 -5.71 -20.33 23.91
C MET A 1 -6.87 -19.67 23.22
N THR A 2 -6.60 -18.66 22.41
CA THR A 2 -7.64 -17.95 21.62
C THR A 2 -7.63 -18.56 20.22
N ASN A 3 -8.79 -19.03 19.74
CA ASN A 3 -8.94 -19.56 18.39
C ASN A 3 -9.63 -18.52 17.52
N VAL A 4 -9.05 -18.23 16.35
CA VAL A 4 -9.63 -17.39 15.32
C VAL A 4 -9.95 -18.28 14.12
N LYS A 5 -11.17 -18.17 13.59
CA LYS A 5 -11.58 -18.86 12.36
C LYS A 5 -11.44 -17.91 11.18
N GLY A 6 -10.94 -18.41 10.07
CA GLY A 6 -10.75 -17.65 8.83
C GLY A 6 -10.95 -18.51 7.59
N LEU A 7 -10.88 -17.88 6.42
CA LEU A 7 -10.89 -18.54 5.13
C LEU A 7 -9.45 -18.94 4.78
N GLY A 8 -9.20 -20.22 4.57
CA GLY A 8 -7.88 -20.71 4.15
C GLY A 8 -7.64 -20.39 2.68
N ALA A 9 -6.62 -19.59 2.39
CA ALA A 9 -6.23 -19.20 1.04
C ALA A 9 -5.14 -20.12 0.44
N SER A 10 -4.37 -20.79 1.28
CA SER A 10 -3.38 -21.81 0.90
C SER A 10 -3.45 -23.02 1.82
N LEU A 11 -2.94 -24.15 1.36
CA LEU A 11 -2.82 -25.36 2.15
C LEU A 11 -1.54 -25.31 3.00
N GLY A 12 -1.61 -25.82 4.23
CA GLY A 12 -0.45 -25.96 5.09
C GLY A 12 -0.71 -25.56 6.52
N VAL A 13 0.34 -25.68 7.34
CA VAL A 13 0.38 -25.25 8.74
C VAL A 13 1.66 -24.43 8.92
N ALA A 14 1.53 -23.25 9.47
CA ALA A 14 2.67 -22.41 9.84
C ALA A 14 2.72 -22.21 11.36
N ILE A 15 3.93 -22.22 11.91
CA ILE A 15 4.21 -21.93 13.32
C ILE A 15 5.31 -20.87 13.36
N GLY A 16 5.06 -19.77 14.04
CA GLY A 16 6.02 -18.68 14.10
C GLY A 16 5.62 -17.58 15.06
N SER A 17 6.44 -16.53 15.10
CA SER A 17 6.18 -15.32 15.89
C SER A 17 5.25 -14.39 15.13
N SER A 18 4.25 -13.83 15.80
CA SER A 18 3.34 -12.89 15.16
C SER A 18 3.97 -11.50 15.04
N PHE A 19 3.82 -10.90 13.88
CA PHE A 19 4.12 -9.49 13.62
C PHE A 19 2.85 -8.81 13.10
N VAL A 20 2.37 -7.81 13.83
CA VAL A 20 1.17 -7.04 13.41
C VAL A 20 1.64 -5.83 12.63
N TYR A 21 1.31 -5.83 11.35
CA TYR A 21 1.55 -4.71 10.45
C TYR A 21 0.36 -3.76 10.49
N GLU A 22 0.55 -2.65 11.21
CA GLU A 22 -0.43 -1.58 11.27
C GLU A 22 -0.14 -0.57 10.16
N ASN A 23 -1.05 -0.47 9.22
CA ASN A 23 -0.98 0.46 8.09
C ASN A 23 -2.18 1.42 8.10
N GLU A 24 -2.67 1.81 9.28
CA GLU A 24 -3.73 2.82 9.42
C GLU A 24 -3.12 4.22 9.52
N ILE A 25 -3.78 5.18 8.83
CA ILE A 25 -3.39 6.59 8.88
C ILE A 25 -3.80 7.16 10.24
N ASP A 26 -2.87 7.77 10.95
CA ASP A 26 -3.16 8.54 12.15
C ASP A 26 -3.37 10.02 11.76
N PHE A 27 -4.63 10.40 11.56
CA PHE A 27 -4.99 11.78 11.22
C PHE A 27 -4.74 12.79 12.34
N GLY A 28 -4.41 12.35 13.56
CA GLY A 28 -4.00 13.20 14.67
C GLY A 28 -2.53 13.65 14.58
N LYS A 29 -1.71 12.98 13.77
CA LYS A 29 -0.33 13.37 13.53
C LYS A 29 -0.24 14.45 12.47
N GLN A 30 0.70 15.38 12.66
CA GLN A 30 1.02 16.40 11.67
C GLN A 30 1.96 15.85 10.59
N ALA A 31 1.92 16.47 9.40
CA ALA A 31 2.92 16.22 8.36
C ALA A 31 4.28 16.77 8.83
N VAL A 32 5.34 15.98 8.58
CA VAL A 32 6.73 16.37 8.84
C VAL A 32 7.34 17.03 7.60
N ILE A 33 6.92 16.57 6.42
CA ILE A 33 7.32 17.12 5.13
C ILE A 33 6.09 17.47 4.30
N SER A 34 6.25 18.35 3.30
CA SER A 34 5.16 18.73 2.39
C SER A 34 4.74 17.56 1.50
N HIS A 35 3.50 17.60 0.97
CA HIS A 35 3.04 16.60 0.00
C HIS A 35 3.94 16.54 -1.25
N SER A 36 4.48 17.69 -1.70
CA SER A 36 5.37 17.75 -2.86
C SER A 36 6.69 17.04 -2.61
N GLU A 37 7.31 17.24 -1.45
CA GLU A 37 8.54 16.55 -1.05
C GLU A 37 8.27 15.06 -0.83
N ALA A 38 7.18 14.72 -0.16
CA ALA A 38 6.76 13.34 0.08
C ALA A 38 6.50 12.59 -1.24
N SER A 39 5.85 13.25 -2.21
CA SER A 39 5.58 12.67 -3.53
C SER A 39 6.88 12.36 -4.28
N LYS A 40 7.84 13.30 -4.26
CA LYS A 40 9.14 13.11 -4.89
C LYS A 40 9.89 11.91 -4.30
N GLN A 41 9.99 11.86 -2.96
CA GLN A 41 10.66 10.75 -2.26
C GLN A 41 9.97 9.42 -2.55
N LEU A 42 8.64 9.40 -2.61
CA LEU A 42 7.87 8.19 -2.90
C LEU A 42 8.09 7.71 -4.34
N ILE A 43 8.15 8.62 -5.32
CA ILE A 43 8.48 8.30 -6.71
C ILE A 43 9.89 7.73 -6.81
N ASP A 44 10.87 8.32 -6.13
CA ASP A 44 12.25 7.81 -6.14
C ASP A 44 12.31 6.39 -5.53
N LYS A 45 11.59 6.16 -4.43
CA LYS A 45 11.46 4.84 -3.81
C LYS A 45 10.81 3.82 -4.75
N PHE A 46 9.71 4.16 -5.39
CA PHE A 46 9.04 3.26 -6.34
C PHE A 46 9.92 2.95 -7.54
N ASN A 47 10.62 3.92 -8.10
CA ASN A 47 11.58 3.68 -9.19
C ASN A 47 12.69 2.69 -8.80
N PHE A 48 13.20 2.79 -7.58
CA PHE A 48 14.18 1.83 -7.08
C PHE A 48 13.58 0.41 -6.98
N GLN A 49 12.36 0.28 -6.44
CA GLN A 49 11.65 -0.99 -6.31
C GLN A 49 11.29 -1.60 -7.68
N ILE A 50 10.85 -0.79 -8.64
CA ILE A 50 10.56 -1.22 -10.02
C ILE A 50 11.79 -1.87 -10.65
N ASN A 51 12.97 -1.24 -10.51
CA ASN A 51 14.21 -1.80 -11.03
C ASN A 51 14.57 -3.14 -10.36
N ASP A 52 14.39 -3.25 -9.05
CA ASP A 52 14.62 -4.51 -8.32
C ASP A 52 13.64 -5.61 -8.77
N PHE A 53 12.35 -5.30 -8.90
CA PHE A 53 11.35 -6.24 -9.38
C PHE A 53 11.64 -6.74 -10.81
N ARG A 54 11.95 -5.82 -11.73
CA ARG A 54 12.30 -6.19 -13.10
C ARG A 54 13.57 -7.05 -13.17
N SER A 55 14.54 -6.81 -12.29
CA SER A 55 15.76 -7.64 -12.22
C SER A 55 15.49 -9.07 -11.74
N LYS A 56 14.33 -9.31 -11.10
CA LYS A 56 13.87 -10.59 -10.57
C LYS A 56 12.72 -11.21 -11.37
N ASP A 57 12.47 -10.73 -12.61
CA ASP A 57 11.36 -11.13 -13.48
C ASP A 57 9.96 -10.96 -12.87
N ARG A 58 9.81 -10.08 -11.86
CA ARG A 58 8.55 -9.73 -11.22
C ARG A 58 7.91 -8.52 -11.90
N ASN A 59 7.54 -8.69 -13.17
CA ASN A 59 7.09 -7.58 -14.01
C ASN A 59 5.70 -7.06 -13.59
N ASP A 60 4.79 -7.93 -13.15
CA ASP A 60 3.45 -7.52 -12.73
C ASP A 60 3.50 -6.54 -11.56
N GLU A 61 4.38 -6.77 -10.57
CA GLU A 61 4.55 -5.88 -9.43
C GLU A 61 5.24 -4.56 -9.83
N ALA A 62 6.16 -4.61 -10.77
CA ALA A 62 6.77 -3.41 -11.34
C ALA A 62 5.73 -2.53 -12.05
N ASP A 63 4.85 -3.13 -12.85
CA ASP A 63 3.80 -2.42 -13.60
C ASP A 63 2.77 -1.76 -12.68
N ILE A 64 2.48 -2.37 -11.51
CA ILE A 64 1.61 -1.75 -10.49
C ILE A 64 2.28 -0.49 -9.92
N LEU A 65 3.56 -0.54 -9.60
CA LEU A 65 4.27 0.64 -9.10
C LEU A 65 4.45 1.72 -10.16
N ASP A 66 4.62 1.36 -11.44
CA ASP A 66 4.58 2.32 -12.56
C ASP A 66 3.22 3.04 -12.60
N ALA A 67 2.12 2.31 -12.43
CA ALA A 67 0.79 2.91 -12.36
C ALA A 67 0.63 3.84 -11.14
N TYR A 68 1.23 3.51 -9.99
CA TYR A 68 1.24 4.37 -8.81
C TYR A 68 1.98 5.69 -9.06
N ILE A 69 3.11 5.64 -9.77
CA ILE A 69 3.86 6.85 -10.18
C ILE A 69 2.99 7.72 -11.10
N LEU A 70 2.25 7.14 -12.05
CA LEU A 70 1.36 7.90 -12.92
C LEU A 70 0.24 8.60 -12.12
N ILE A 71 -0.33 7.96 -11.11
CA ILE A 71 -1.32 8.57 -10.21
C ILE A 71 -0.71 9.75 -9.44
N LEU A 72 0.52 9.62 -8.91
CA LEU A 72 1.22 10.71 -8.21
C LEU A 72 1.55 11.90 -9.12
N GLN A 73 1.65 11.68 -10.42
CA GLN A 73 1.96 12.68 -11.44
C GLN A 73 0.72 13.15 -12.21
N ASP A 74 -0.47 12.66 -11.85
CA ASP A 74 -1.71 13.03 -12.52
C ASP A 74 -1.98 14.53 -12.38
N PRO A 75 -2.18 15.26 -13.50
CA PRO A 75 -2.34 16.72 -13.48
C PRO A 75 -3.56 17.19 -12.68
N GLU A 76 -4.65 16.43 -12.65
CA GLU A 76 -5.85 16.78 -11.91
C GLU A 76 -5.61 16.65 -10.40
N ILE A 77 -4.98 15.55 -9.96
CA ILE A 77 -4.59 15.34 -8.56
C ILE A 77 -3.60 16.42 -8.12
N LEU A 78 -2.58 16.70 -8.93
CA LEU A 78 -1.60 17.76 -8.63
C LEU A 78 -2.25 19.14 -8.54
N SER A 79 -3.21 19.45 -9.44
CA SER A 79 -3.94 20.71 -9.40
C SER A 79 -4.73 20.88 -8.10
N GLN A 80 -5.38 19.80 -7.63
CA GLN A 80 -6.15 19.83 -6.38
C GLN A 80 -5.22 19.95 -5.15
N LEU A 81 -4.12 19.22 -5.12
CA LEU A 81 -3.13 19.30 -4.03
C LEU A 81 -2.50 20.69 -3.92
N ASN A 82 -2.23 21.35 -5.04
CA ASN A 82 -1.61 22.69 -5.07
C ASN A 82 -2.58 23.81 -4.68
N GLN A 83 -3.89 23.59 -4.68
CA GLN A 83 -4.87 24.57 -4.22
C GLN A 83 -4.93 24.66 -2.68
N ASN A 84 -4.55 23.61 -1.98
CA ASN A 84 -4.56 23.52 -0.52
C ASN A 84 -3.14 23.78 0.02
N LEU A 85 -2.81 25.06 0.25
CA LEU A 85 -1.49 25.48 0.76
C LEU A 85 -1.19 25.00 2.18
N ASP A 86 -2.21 24.72 2.98
CA ASP A 86 -2.09 24.09 4.29
C ASP A 86 -2.27 22.57 4.13
N THR A 87 -1.16 21.89 4.06
CA THR A 87 -1.06 20.44 3.85
C THR A 87 -1.45 19.66 5.09
N SER A 88 -2.72 19.72 5.47
CA SER A 88 -3.23 18.77 6.46
C SER A 88 -3.29 17.39 5.83
N ILE A 89 -2.87 16.39 6.57
CA ILE A 89 -2.88 14.98 6.14
C ILE A 89 -4.27 14.54 5.68
N SER A 90 -5.31 15.02 6.38
CA SER A 90 -6.71 14.74 6.03
C SER A 90 -7.10 15.32 4.67
N GLU A 91 -6.71 16.56 4.36
CA GLU A 91 -7.03 17.21 3.08
C GLU A 91 -6.31 16.54 1.91
N VAL A 92 -5.02 16.23 2.09
CA VAL A 92 -4.26 15.48 1.09
C VAL A 92 -4.90 14.12 0.83
N TYR A 93 -5.27 13.37 1.87
CA TYR A 93 -5.93 12.08 1.71
C TYR A 93 -7.32 12.20 1.09
N GLU A 94 -8.06 13.29 1.38
CA GLU A 94 -9.37 13.56 0.80
C GLU A 94 -9.31 13.78 -0.71
N VAL A 95 -8.26 14.40 -1.25
CA VAL A 95 -8.05 14.53 -2.71
C VAL A 95 -8.07 13.14 -3.36
N PHE A 96 -7.31 12.19 -2.83
CA PHE A 96 -7.24 10.83 -3.40
C PHE A 96 -8.57 10.07 -3.21
N THR A 97 -9.19 10.15 -2.03
CA THR A 97 -10.45 9.44 -1.79
C THR A 97 -11.62 10.02 -2.56
N SER A 98 -11.66 11.33 -2.78
CA SER A 98 -12.69 11.96 -3.63
C SER A 98 -12.49 11.62 -5.11
N THR A 99 -11.26 11.60 -5.59
CA THR A 99 -10.93 11.14 -6.94
C THR A 99 -11.33 9.67 -7.12
N ALA A 100 -10.97 8.80 -6.18
CA ALA A 100 -11.34 7.39 -6.24
C ALA A 100 -12.86 7.17 -6.34
N LYS A 101 -13.67 7.93 -5.60
CA LYS A 101 -15.15 7.85 -5.68
C LYS A 101 -15.70 8.13 -7.09
N ILE A 102 -15.03 8.98 -7.87
CA ILE A 102 -15.43 9.23 -9.26
C ILE A 102 -15.24 7.95 -10.07
N PHE A 103 -14.10 7.27 -9.91
CA PHE A 103 -13.80 6.01 -10.58
C PHE A 103 -14.71 4.87 -10.12
N GLU A 104 -15.02 4.77 -8.83
CA GLU A 104 -15.97 3.79 -8.28
C GLU A 104 -17.40 3.95 -8.84
N SER A 105 -17.79 5.17 -9.20
CA SER A 105 -19.10 5.46 -9.78
C SER A 105 -19.25 4.98 -11.23
N MET A 106 -18.14 4.59 -11.89
CA MET A 106 -18.15 4.06 -13.25
C MET A 106 -18.58 2.58 -13.25
N GLU A 107 -19.31 2.14 -14.28
CA GLU A 107 -19.82 0.77 -14.34
C GLU A 107 -18.74 -0.29 -14.63
N ASP A 108 -17.62 0.11 -15.25
CA ASP A 108 -16.55 -0.78 -15.68
C ASP A 108 -15.66 -1.20 -14.50
N GLU A 109 -15.47 -2.50 -14.33
CA GLU A 109 -14.62 -3.10 -13.28
C GLU A 109 -13.16 -2.62 -13.34
N TYR A 110 -12.66 -2.25 -14.52
CA TYR A 110 -11.32 -1.68 -14.67
C TYR A 110 -11.18 -0.38 -13.88
N PHE A 111 -12.18 0.51 -13.96
CA PHE A 111 -12.15 1.77 -13.21
C PHE A 111 -12.32 1.57 -11.70
N LYS A 112 -13.08 0.56 -11.27
CA LYS A 112 -13.19 0.23 -9.85
C LYS A 112 -11.86 -0.24 -9.26
N GLN A 113 -11.09 -1.07 -10.00
CA GLN A 113 -9.75 -1.45 -9.58
C GLN A 113 -8.82 -0.23 -9.50
N ARG A 114 -8.92 0.70 -10.45
CA ARG A 114 -8.15 1.96 -10.40
C ARG A 114 -8.51 2.84 -9.20
N ALA A 115 -9.76 2.81 -8.74
CA ALA A 115 -10.16 3.50 -7.52
C ALA A 115 -9.39 2.98 -6.29
N GLU A 116 -9.24 1.67 -6.17
CA GLU A 116 -8.44 1.06 -5.09
C GLU A 116 -6.97 1.47 -5.17
N ASP A 117 -6.38 1.52 -6.36
CA ASP A 117 -5.01 1.99 -6.58
C ASP A 117 -4.85 3.45 -6.14
N ILE A 118 -5.80 4.34 -6.51
CA ILE A 118 -5.77 5.75 -6.13
C ILE A 118 -5.79 5.92 -4.61
N VAL A 119 -6.66 5.20 -3.91
CA VAL A 119 -6.71 5.22 -2.43
C VAL A 119 -5.40 4.74 -1.82
N SER A 120 -4.83 3.67 -2.37
CA SER A 120 -3.55 3.11 -1.93
C SER A 120 -2.41 4.11 -2.07
N VAL A 121 -2.33 4.79 -3.22
CA VAL A 121 -1.31 5.83 -3.46
C VAL A 121 -1.47 7.00 -2.49
N GLY A 122 -2.70 7.47 -2.26
CA GLY A 122 -2.97 8.52 -1.27
C GLY A 122 -2.50 8.14 0.14
N LYS A 123 -2.72 6.89 0.52
CA LYS A 123 -2.27 6.34 1.79
C LYS A 123 -0.73 6.32 1.91
N HIS A 124 -0.03 5.85 0.89
CA HIS A 124 1.44 5.86 0.86
C HIS A 124 1.99 7.29 0.92
N LEU A 125 1.37 8.23 0.20
CA LEU A 125 1.78 9.63 0.24
C LEU A 125 1.66 10.21 1.66
N VAL A 126 0.53 9.99 2.32
CA VAL A 126 0.29 10.47 3.69
C VAL A 126 1.26 9.85 4.68
N PHE A 127 1.55 8.54 4.58
CA PHE A 127 2.58 7.92 5.43
C PHE A 127 3.95 8.54 5.22
N ASN A 128 4.31 8.84 3.96
CA ASN A 128 5.58 9.49 3.67
C ASN A 128 5.62 10.93 4.20
N MET A 129 4.51 11.69 4.11
CA MET A 129 4.40 13.02 4.72
C MET A 129 4.61 13.00 6.24
N GLN A 130 4.18 11.94 6.92
CA GLN A 130 4.37 11.75 8.36
C GLN A 130 5.78 11.27 8.71
N ASN A 131 6.63 11.02 7.72
CA ASN A 131 7.95 10.42 7.87
C ASN A 131 7.89 9.12 8.71
N ILE A 132 6.82 8.35 8.52
CA ILE A 132 6.66 7.03 9.11
C ILE A 132 7.45 6.06 8.21
N GLU A 133 8.78 6.11 8.30
CA GLU A 133 9.62 5.03 7.79
C GLU A 133 9.37 3.80 8.67
N LYS A 134 8.51 2.93 8.20
CA LYS A 134 8.41 1.60 8.78
C LYS A 134 9.54 0.76 8.18
N GLU A 135 10.73 0.80 8.80
CA GLU A 135 11.66 -0.30 8.65
C GLU A 135 10.99 -1.56 9.23
N ILE A 136 10.45 -2.36 8.33
CA ILE A 136 9.82 -3.62 8.72
C ILE A 136 10.92 -4.66 8.90
N SER A 137 11.44 -4.73 10.13
CA SER A 137 12.39 -5.77 10.50
C SER A 137 11.64 -7.04 10.91
N LEU A 138 11.51 -7.97 9.98
CA LEU A 138 10.93 -9.28 10.25
C LEU A 138 11.99 -10.25 10.78
N SER A 139 11.62 -11.07 11.75
CA SER A 139 12.41 -12.22 12.18
C SER A 139 12.06 -13.45 11.36
N ASP A 140 12.96 -14.44 11.33
CA ASP A 140 12.68 -15.71 10.67
C ASP A 140 11.45 -16.40 11.26
N ASN A 141 10.67 -17.07 10.42
CA ASN A 141 9.40 -17.69 10.76
C ASN A 141 8.35 -16.71 11.31
N THR A 142 8.25 -15.52 10.71
CA THR A 142 7.21 -14.56 11.06
C THR A 142 5.84 -14.97 10.49
N ILE A 143 4.80 -14.87 11.31
CA ILE A 143 3.40 -14.83 10.87
C ILE A 143 2.99 -13.38 10.78
N LEU A 144 2.82 -12.88 9.56
CA LEU A 144 2.44 -11.50 9.29
C LEU A 144 0.93 -11.35 9.45
N ILE A 145 0.50 -10.42 10.30
CA ILE A 145 -0.91 -10.10 10.53
C ILE A 145 -1.14 -8.67 10.06
N ALA A 146 -2.04 -8.47 9.11
CA ALA A 146 -2.37 -7.15 8.59
C ALA A 146 -3.88 -7.00 8.37
N LYS A 147 -4.32 -5.75 8.22
CA LYS A 147 -5.69 -5.47 7.78
C LYS A 147 -5.84 -5.87 6.32
N ASP A 148 -4.94 -5.38 5.48
CA ASP A 148 -4.76 -5.68 4.07
C ASP A 148 -3.29 -5.41 3.70
N LEU A 149 -2.84 -5.90 2.53
CA LEU A 149 -1.49 -5.69 2.02
C LEU A 149 -1.55 -5.30 0.54
N THR A 150 -1.01 -4.14 0.24
CA THR A 150 -0.83 -3.66 -1.13
C THR A 150 0.50 -4.18 -1.72
N PRO A 151 0.69 -4.12 -3.05
CA PRO A 151 1.99 -4.41 -3.67
C PRO A 151 3.14 -3.59 -3.09
N ALA A 152 2.90 -2.30 -2.82
CA ALA A 152 3.90 -1.42 -2.23
C ALA A 152 4.24 -1.80 -0.77
N ASP A 153 3.27 -2.31 0.01
CA ASP A 153 3.53 -2.84 1.34
C ASP A 153 4.44 -4.07 1.27
N THR A 154 4.08 -5.05 0.43
CA THR A 154 4.82 -6.29 0.29
C THR A 154 6.22 -6.10 -0.27
N SER A 155 6.42 -5.09 -1.14
CA SER A 155 7.73 -4.75 -1.70
C SER A 155 8.72 -4.19 -0.68
N SER A 156 8.21 -3.64 0.43
CA SER A 156 9.03 -3.10 1.52
C SER A 156 9.40 -4.15 2.58
N MET A 157 8.95 -5.40 2.42
CA MET A 157 9.13 -6.49 3.38
C MET A 157 10.05 -7.57 2.83
N ASP A 158 10.89 -8.14 3.70
CA ASP A 158 11.61 -9.38 3.38
C ASP A 158 10.67 -10.58 3.57
N LEU A 159 9.90 -10.90 2.53
CA LEU A 159 8.92 -12.00 2.57
C LEU A 159 9.57 -13.38 2.73
N SER A 160 10.88 -13.54 2.51
CA SER A 160 11.57 -14.81 2.76
C SER A 160 11.54 -15.23 4.23
N LYS A 161 11.32 -14.28 5.13
CA LYS A 161 11.18 -14.49 6.57
C LYS A 161 9.75 -14.79 7.02
N VAL A 162 8.78 -14.66 6.11
CA VAL A 162 7.36 -14.86 6.41
C VAL A 162 6.96 -16.31 6.15
N CYS A 163 6.49 -17.00 7.17
CA CYS A 163 5.99 -18.37 7.05
C CYS A 163 4.45 -18.47 6.97
N GLY A 164 3.74 -17.37 7.23
CA GLY A 164 2.28 -17.31 7.12
C GLY A 164 1.77 -15.88 7.12
N ILE A 165 0.63 -15.66 6.46
CA ILE A 165 -0.03 -14.35 6.38
C ILE A 165 -1.49 -14.49 6.86
N ILE A 166 -1.92 -13.56 7.70
CA ILE A 166 -3.31 -13.44 8.16
C ILE A 166 -3.80 -12.04 7.81
N LEU A 167 -4.85 -11.96 6.99
CA LEU A 167 -5.48 -10.69 6.65
C LEU A 167 -6.85 -10.59 7.32
N LYS A 168 -7.18 -9.39 7.79
CA LYS A 168 -8.50 -9.07 8.32
C LYS A 168 -9.51 -8.82 7.19
N GLU A 169 -9.06 -8.24 6.10
CA GLU A 169 -9.83 -7.90 4.91
C GLU A 169 -9.17 -8.50 3.66
N GLY A 170 -9.91 -8.63 2.57
CA GLY A 170 -9.44 -9.21 1.32
C GLY A 170 -10.11 -10.55 0.99
N GLY A 171 -10.01 -10.95 -0.27
CA GLY A 171 -10.53 -12.20 -0.80
C GLY A 171 -9.43 -13.16 -1.27
N LEU A 172 -9.83 -14.32 -1.78
CA LEU A 172 -8.91 -15.34 -2.33
C LEU A 172 -8.11 -14.85 -3.56
N THR A 173 -8.52 -13.76 -4.15
CA THR A 173 -7.90 -13.09 -5.31
C THR A 173 -7.13 -11.84 -4.95
N SER A 174 -7.02 -11.49 -3.66
CA SER A 174 -6.24 -10.32 -3.24
C SER A 174 -4.76 -10.51 -3.58
N HIS A 175 -4.05 -9.38 -3.82
CA HIS A 175 -2.63 -9.39 -4.13
C HIS A 175 -1.81 -10.17 -3.09
N ALA A 176 -2.07 -9.94 -1.82
CA ALA A 176 -1.38 -10.63 -0.74
C ALA A 176 -1.53 -12.16 -0.78
N VAL A 177 -2.68 -12.67 -1.22
CA VAL A 177 -2.92 -14.12 -1.39
C VAL A 177 -2.16 -14.67 -2.60
N ILE A 178 -2.02 -13.89 -3.67
CA ILE A 178 -1.27 -14.28 -4.86
C ILE A 178 0.23 -14.37 -4.52
N VAL A 179 0.76 -13.41 -3.79
CA VAL A 179 2.17 -13.36 -3.38
C VAL A 179 2.50 -14.44 -2.34
N ALA A 180 1.52 -14.86 -1.53
CA ALA A 180 1.71 -15.89 -0.47
C ALA A 180 1.63 -17.34 -0.96
N LYS A 181 1.32 -17.59 -2.23
CA LYS A 181 1.27 -18.92 -2.85
C LYS A 181 2.58 -19.32 -3.47
#